data_7d8977c5d09d3a3187e4a74712b2ea70
#
_entry.id   7d8977c5d09d3a3187e4a74712b2ea70
#
_cell.length_a   1.000
_cell.length_b   1.000
_cell.length_c   1.000
_cell.angle_alpha   90.00
_cell.angle_beta   90.00
_cell.angle_gamma   90.00
#
_symmetry.space_group_name_H-M   'P 1'
#
loop_
_entity.id
_entity.type
_entity.pdbx_description
1 polymer ?
#
loop_
_entity_poly.entity_id
_entity_poly.type
_entity_poly.pdbx_seq_one_letter_code
_entity_poly.pdbx_strand_id
1 'polypeptide(L)'
;MSEPSVTPDHQSLQSLIAELPANLLAGRKVLVTGAARGLGLAFAKCIAAAGGAVVMVDILSDLVQTEAEALRAAGFSAHGLAVDLSDAASIDACAAAASAALGGLDGLVNNAAITNSGGRDAHALEIDMWDRVMAVNVRGTWLMSRACRGALAAGGRGAIVNRASDTALWGAPNLLAYASSKGAVISMTRSLAREWGGEGITVNAVAPGLTLVEATEYVPLARHQKYLEGRAIPREQQAADVCGAMLFSLSGLSRFVTGQLLAVNGGFVMH
;
A
#
# COMPACT_ATOMS: atom_id res chain seq x y z
N MET A 1 27.12 30.93 18.64
CA MET A 1 26.47 31.00 17.32
C MET A 1 25.60 29.75 17.24
N SER A 2 24.29 29.86 17.47
CA SER A 2 23.35 28.78 17.36
C SER A 2 23.13 28.50 15.85
N GLU A 3 23.50 27.28 15.41
CA GLU A 3 23.12 26.82 14.07
C GLU A 3 21.59 26.92 13.88
N PRO A 4 21.14 27.38 12.72
CA PRO A 4 19.71 27.37 12.44
C PRO A 4 19.23 25.92 12.42
N SER A 5 18.37 25.55 13.35
CA SER A 5 17.66 24.28 13.31
C SER A 5 16.77 24.31 12.07
N VAL A 6 17.23 23.70 10.98
CA VAL A 6 16.38 23.40 9.83
C VAL A 6 15.41 22.33 10.32
N THR A 7 14.22 22.74 10.73
CA THR A 7 13.11 21.80 10.93
C THR A 7 12.83 21.16 9.57
N PRO A 8 12.96 19.84 9.45
CA PRO A 8 12.68 19.16 8.19
C PRO A 8 11.24 19.46 7.78
N ASP A 9 11.06 20.00 6.59
CA ASP A 9 9.74 20.37 6.07
C ASP A 9 8.88 19.12 5.90
N HIS A 10 7.73 19.10 6.58
CA HIS A 10 6.76 18.04 6.46
C HIS A 10 5.93 18.27 5.18
N GLN A 11 6.25 17.56 4.11
CA GLN A 11 5.42 17.59 2.93
C GLN A 11 4.03 17.02 3.26
N SER A 12 3.01 17.88 3.27
CA SER A 12 1.64 17.45 3.45
C SER A 12 1.15 16.68 2.22
N LEU A 13 0.12 15.85 2.37
CA LEU A 13 -0.49 15.16 1.23
C LEU A 13 -1.02 16.15 0.19
N GLN A 14 -1.56 17.29 0.63
CA GLN A 14 -2.05 18.34 -0.26
C GLN A 14 -0.91 19.02 -1.02
N SER A 15 0.23 19.28 -0.37
CA SER A 15 1.41 19.84 -1.03
C SER A 15 1.95 18.86 -2.08
N LEU A 16 2.10 17.58 -1.73
CA LEU A 16 2.51 16.55 -2.68
C LEU A 16 1.56 16.50 -3.89
N ILE A 17 0.24 16.47 -3.67
CA ILE A 17 -0.75 16.41 -4.74
C ILE A 17 -0.62 17.60 -5.69
N ALA A 18 -0.35 18.80 -5.17
CA ALA A 18 -0.18 20.01 -5.98
C ALA A 18 1.09 19.98 -6.85
N GLU A 19 2.10 19.23 -6.46
CA GLU A 19 3.36 19.09 -7.18
C GLU A 19 3.40 17.91 -8.16
N LEU A 20 2.43 16.98 -8.06
CA LEU A 20 2.40 15.81 -8.94
C LEU A 20 2.16 16.20 -10.40
N PRO A 21 2.93 15.62 -11.35
CA PRO A 21 2.58 15.73 -12.75
C PRO A 21 1.21 15.09 -13.00
N ALA A 22 0.22 15.88 -13.40
CA ALA A 22 -1.17 15.44 -13.60
C ALA A 22 -1.33 14.34 -14.67
N ASN A 23 -0.29 14.05 -15.43
CA ASN A 23 -0.27 13.03 -16.47
C ASN A 23 0.62 11.81 -16.15
N LEU A 24 1.22 11.74 -14.96
CA LEU A 24 2.12 10.63 -14.57
C LEU A 24 1.45 9.25 -14.70
N LEU A 25 0.18 9.17 -14.33
CA LEU A 25 -0.65 7.97 -14.44
C LEU A 25 -1.81 8.12 -15.44
N ALA A 26 -1.71 9.06 -16.40
CA ALA A 26 -2.75 9.29 -17.38
C ALA A 26 -3.16 7.99 -18.11
N GLY A 27 -4.47 7.69 -18.09
CA GLY A 27 -5.03 6.49 -18.68
C GLY A 27 -4.72 5.17 -17.93
N ARG A 28 -4.11 5.21 -16.75
CA ARG A 28 -3.95 4.05 -15.88
C ARG A 28 -5.22 3.78 -15.09
N LYS A 29 -5.55 2.52 -14.95
CA LYS A 29 -6.72 1.97 -14.25
C LYS A 29 -6.23 1.15 -13.07
N VAL A 30 -6.41 1.66 -11.85
CA VAL A 30 -5.75 1.11 -10.66
C VAL A 30 -6.77 0.70 -9.61
N LEU A 31 -6.61 -0.51 -9.07
CA LEU A 31 -7.34 -1.00 -7.92
C LEU A 31 -6.47 -0.82 -6.66
N VAL A 32 -7.03 -0.24 -5.59
CA VAL A 32 -6.36 -0.05 -4.29
C VAL A 32 -7.16 -0.73 -3.19
N THR A 33 -6.55 -1.69 -2.47
CA THR A 33 -7.18 -2.36 -1.34
C THR A 33 -6.91 -1.62 -0.02
N GLY A 34 -7.87 -1.66 0.93
CA GLY A 34 -7.76 -0.91 2.19
C GLY A 34 -7.78 0.60 1.96
N ALA A 35 -8.65 1.07 1.06
CA ALA A 35 -8.62 2.43 0.55
C ALA A 35 -9.64 3.37 1.24
N ALA A 36 -10.39 2.90 2.25
CA ALA A 36 -11.34 3.73 2.97
C ALA A 36 -10.66 4.79 3.86
N ARG A 37 -9.42 4.55 4.30
CA ARG A 37 -8.67 5.47 5.18
C ARG A 37 -7.16 5.27 5.10
N GLY A 38 -6.41 6.09 5.85
CA GLY A 38 -4.97 5.95 6.05
C GLY A 38 -4.16 5.98 4.75
N LEU A 39 -3.14 5.13 4.65
CA LEU A 39 -2.27 5.07 3.47
C LEU A 39 -3.02 4.71 2.19
N GLY A 40 -4.00 3.80 2.25
CA GLY A 40 -4.77 3.40 1.07
C GLY A 40 -5.57 4.55 0.47
N LEU A 41 -6.20 5.36 1.31
CA LEU A 41 -6.89 6.58 0.89
C LEU A 41 -5.92 7.61 0.32
N ALA A 42 -4.75 7.80 0.95
CA ALA A 42 -3.71 8.69 0.44
C ALA A 42 -3.23 8.24 -0.95
N PHE A 43 -3.00 6.94 -1.13
CA PHE A 43 -2.63 6.37 -2.44
C PHE A 43 -3.70 6.62 -3.49
N ALA A 44 -4.99 6.39 -3.16
CA ALA A 44 -6.09 6.63 -4.09
C ALA A 44 -6.17 8.11 -4.52
N LYS A 45 -6.02 9.03 -3.57
CA LYS A 45 -5.99 10.48 -3.84
C LYS A 45 -4.80 10.86 -4.75
N CYS A 46 -3.62 10.33 -4.49
CA CYS A 46 -2.43 10.59 -5.33
C CYS A 46 -2.56 9.96 -6.73
N ILE A 47 -3.13 8.76 -6.86
CA ILE A 47 -3.38 8.12 -8.16
C ILE A 47 -4.33 8.97 -9.00
N ALA A 48 -5.43 9.43 -8.40
CA ALA A 48 -6.42 10.28 -9.05
C ALA A 48 -5.80 11.62 -9.50
N ALA A 49 -5.05 12.29 -8.62
CA ALA A 49 -4.37 13.54 -8.92
C ALA A 49 -3.29 13.40 -10.01
N ALA A 50 -2.64 12.24 -10.11
CA ALA A 50 -1.70 11.91 -11.17
C ALA A 50 -2.36 11.52 -12.51
N GLY A 51 -3.69 11.65 -12.63
CA GLY A 51 -4.46 11.38 -13.85
C GLY A 51 -4.91 9.94 -14.04
N GLY A 52 -4.77 9.08 -13.01
CA GLY A 52 -5.26 7.71 -13.03
C GLY A 52 -6.75 7.60 -12.66
N ALA A 53 -7.42 6.58 -13.19
CA ALA A 53 -8.74 6.14 -12.71
C ALA A 53 -8.55 5.12 -11.58
N VAL A 54 -9.31 5.23 -10.48
CA VAL A 54 -9.11 4.39 -9.30
C VAL A 54 -10.38 3.66 -8.87
N VAL A 55 -10.26 2.36 -8.59
CA VAL A 55 -11.24 1.61 -7.79
C VAL A 55 -10.68 1.44 -6.40
N MET A 56 -11.37 2.00 -5.43
CA MET A 56 -11.07 1.94 -4.00
C MET A 56 -11.86 0.80 -3.39
N VAL A 57 -11.18 -0.15 -2.74
CA VAL A 57 -11.88 -1.28 -2.12
C VAL A 57 -11.51 -1.44 -0.65
N ASP A 58 -12.50 -1.75 0.18
CA ASP A 58 -12.33 -1.92 1.62
C ASP A 58 -13.42 -2.81 2.20
N ILE A 59 -13.20 -3.37 3.38
CA ILE A 59 -14.24 -4.02 4.18
C ILE A 59 -15.23 -2.99 4.76
N LEU A 60 -14.80 -1.74 4.93
CA LEU A 60 -15.60 -0.61 5.38
C LEU A 60 -16.39 -0.03 4.20
N SER A 61 -17.42 -0.77 3.76
CA SER A 61 -18.20 -0.50 2.55
C SER A 61 -18.67 0.95 2.44
N ASP A 62 -19.35 1.46 3.48
CA ASP A 62 -19.96 2.80 3.44
C ASP A 62 -18.89 3.90 3.37
N LEU A 63 -17.80 3.71 4.12
CA LEU A 63 -16.71 4.70 4.15
C LEU A 63 -15.98 4.76 2.80
N VAL A 64 -15.66 3.61 2.19
CA VAL A 64 -14.97 3.60 0.91
C VAL A 64 -15.83 4.16 -0.22
N GLN A 65 -17.14 3.99 -0.17
CA GLN A 65 -18.08 4.60 -1.11
C GLN A 65 -18.10 6.13 -0.92
N THR A 66 -18.21 6.62 0.31
CA THR A 66 -18.17 8.05 0.64
C THR A 66 -16.89 8.71 0.13
N GLU A 67 -15.73 8.10 0.37
CA GLU A 67 -14.44 8.65 -0.09
C GLU A 67 -14.33 8.64 -1.63
N ALA A 68 -14.85 7.60 -2.29
CA ALA A 68 -14.90 7.56 -3.75
C ALA A 68 -15.85 8.62 -4.33
N GLU A 69 -16.98 8.90 -3.65
CA GLU A 69 -17.89 9.98 -4.02
C GLU A 69 -17.23 11.36 -3.88
N ALA A 70 -16.49 11.57 -2.80
CA ALA A 70 -15.71 12.79 -2.60
C ALA A 70 -14.69 13.02 -3.74
N LEU A 71 -14.00 11.97 -4.19
CA LEU A 71 -13.11 12.07 -5.34
C LEU A 71 -13.85 12.37 -6.64
N ARG A 72 -15.01 11.74 -6.88
CA ARG A 72 -15.84 12.06 -8.05
C ARG A 72 -16.35 13.50 -8.03
N ALA A 73 -16.78 13.99 -6.88
CA ALA A 73 -17.21 15.38 -6.70
C ALA A 73 -16.08 16.38 -6.99
N ALA A 74 -14.83 15.98 -6.75
CA ALA A 74 -13.63 16.74 -7.11
C ALA A 74 -13.22 16.58 -8.60
N GLY A 75 -14.00 15.86 -9.42
CA GLY A 75 -13.77 15.70 -10.86
C GLY A 75 -12.89 14.52 -11.25
N PHE A 76 -12.53 13.61 -10.32
CA PHE A 76 -11.72 12.45 -10.60
C PHE A 76 -12.55 11.21 -10.96
N SER A 77 -11.94 10.27 -11.70
CA SER A 77 -12.54 8.96 -11.98
C SER A 77 -12.27 8.02 -10.82
N ALA A 78 -13.27 7.79 -9.96
CA ALA A 78 -13.15 6.96 -8.77
C ALA A 78 -14.40 6.11 -8.53
N HIS A 79 -14.23 4.86 -8.07
CA HIS A 79 -15.30 3.94 -7.68
C HIS A 79 -14.99 3.33 -6.31
N GLY A 80 -15.99 3.15 -5.47
CA GLY A 80 -15.89 2.47 -4.17
C GLY A 80 -16.59 1.11 -4.22
N LEU A 81 -15.93 0.03 -3.77
CA LEU A 81 -16.50 -1.31 -3.68
C LEU A 81 -16.15 -1.95 -2.34
N ALA A 82 -17.04 -2.82 -1.85
CA ALA A 82 -16.76 -3.64 -0.67
C ALA A 82 -15.90 -4.86 -1.03
N VAL A 83 -14.98 -5.25 -0.14
CA VAL A 83 -14.26 -6.53 -0.23
C VAL A 83 -13.86 -7.03 1.15
N ASP A 84 -14.04 -8.32 1.39
CA ASP A 84 -13.41 -9.03 2.50
C ASP A 84 -12.24 -9.87 1.94
N LEU A 85 -11.01 -9.49 2.30
CA LEU A 85 -9.79 -10.19 1.85
C LEU A 85 -9.59 -11.55 2.55
N SER A 86 -10.39 -11.89 3.53
CA SER A 86 -10.39 -13.23 4.12
C SER A 86 -11.25 -14.24 3.33
N ASP A 87 -12.15 -13.74 2.47
CA ASP A 87 -13.07 -14.51 1.64
C ASP A 87 -12.67 -14.50 0.16
N ALA A 88 -12.36 -15.67 -0.39
CA ALA A 88 -11.96 -15.84 -1.78
C ALA A 88 -13.06 -15.45 -2.77
N ALA A 89 -14.34 -15.76 -2.48
CA ALA A 89 -15.46 -15.42 -3.36
C ALA A 89 -15.68 -13.90 -3.40
N SER A 90 -15.56 -13.22 -2.25
CA SER A 90 -15.60 -11.75 -2.17
C SER A 90 -14.48 -11.11 -3.01
N ILE A 91 -13.26 -11.66 -2.96
CA ILE A 91 -12.12 -11.17 -3.74
C ILE A 91 -12.37 -11.34 -5.25
N ASP A 92 -12.79 -12.53 -5.70
CA ASP A 92 -13.01 -12.80 -7.12
C ASP A 92 -14.14 -11.89 -7.68
N ALA A 93 -15.23 -11.74 -6.95
CA ALA A 93 -16.34 -10.84 -7.32
C ALA A 93 -15.90 -9.37 -7.38
N CYS A 94 -15.11 -8.91 -6.39
CA CYS A 94 -14.61 -7.55 -6.33
C CYS A 94 -13.64 -7.26 -7.50
N ALA A 95 -12.70 -8.15 -7.81
CA ALA A 95 -11.77 -7.97 -8.92
C ALA A 95 -12.49 -7.89 -10.28
N ALA A 96 -13.51 -8.73 -10.49
CA ALA A 96 -14.34 -8.68 -11.69
C ALA A 96 -15.12 -7.36 -11.80
N ALA A 97 -15.76 -6.90 -10.70
CA ALA A 97 -16.50 -5.66 -10.66
C ALA A 97 -15.58 -4.43 -10.88
N ALA A 98 -14.38 -4.43 -10.28
CA ALA A 98 -13.39 -3.38 -10.48
C ALA A 98 -12.91 -3.30 -11.93
N SER A 99 -12.61 -4.44 -12.54
CA SER A 99 -12.23 -4.52 -13.96
C SER A 99 -13.36 -4.03 -14.88
N ALA A 100 -14.60 -4.38 -14.59
CA ALA A 100 -15.76 -3.91 -15.35
C ALA A 100 -15.98 -2.40 -15.22
N ALA A 101 -15.88 -1.85 -14.00
CA ALA A 101 -16.08 -0.43 -13.72
C ALA A 101 -15.09 0.48 -14.47
N LEU A 102 -13.84 0.03 -14.65
CA LEU A 102 -12.81 0.80 -15.38
C LEU A 102 -12.60 0.34 -16.83
N GLY A 103 -13.24 -0.76 -17.26
CA GLY A 103 -12.98 -1.39 -18.56
C GLY A 103 -11.57 -1.97 -18.66
N GLY A 104 -11.09 -2.63 -17.61
CA GLY A 104 -9.77 -3.25 -17.47
C GLY A 104 -8.98 -2.73 -16.27
N LEU A 105 -7.80 -3.32 -16.03
CA LEU A 105 -6.89 -2.91 -14.97
C LEU A 105 -5.46 -2.81 -15.50
N ASP A 106 -4.73 -1.76 -15.09
CA ASP A 106 -3.29 -1.56 -15.36
C ASP A 106 -2.46 -1.60 -14.08
N GLY A 107 -3.09 -1.44 -12.93
CA GLY A 107 -2.41 -1.41 -11.63
C GLY A 107 -3.22 -2.05 -10.51
N LEU A 108 -2.51 -2.67 -9.56
CA LEU A 108 -3.05 -3.18 -8.30
C LEU A 108 -2.15 -2.71 -7.15
N VAL A 109 -2.73 -2.07 -6.15
CA VAL A 109 -2.07 -1.74 -4.90
C VAL A 109 -2.65 -2.60 -3.78
N ASN A 110 -1.93 -3.64 -3.37
CA ASN A 110 -2.25 -4.47 -2.22
C ASN A 110 -1.82 -3.74 -0.94
N ASN A 111 -2.68 -2.86 -0.43
CA ASN A 111 -2.40 -2.08 0.76
C ASN A 111 -3.12 -2.56 2.01
N ALA A 112 -4.31 -3.14 1.89
CA ALA A 112 -5.08 -3.61 3.05
C ALA A 112 -4.27 -4.57 3.93
N ALA A 113 -4.38 -4.41 5.25
CA ALA A 113 -3.75 -5.31 6.21
C ALA A 113 -4.37 -5.14 7.61
N ILE A 114 -4.37 -6.22 8.38
CA ILE A 114 -4.51 -6.15 9.83
C ILE A 114 -3.16 -5.69 10.39
N THR A 115 -3.14 -4.52 11.04
CA THR A 115 -1.94 -3.91 11.61
C THR A 115 -1.89 -3.98 13.14
N ASN A 116 -3.05 -4.04 13.80
CA ASN A 116 -3.22 -4.01 15.26
C ASN A 116 -3.11 -5.39 15.91
N SER A 117 -2.19 -6.23 15.44
CA SER A 117 -1.94 -7.57 15.99
C SER A 117 -0.74 -7.62 16.96
N GLY A 118 -0.23 -6.46 17.37
CA GLY A 118 0.94 -6.33 18.21
C GLY A 118 0.63 -6.10 19.71
N GLY A 119 1.70 -5.84 20.45
CA GLY A 119 1.62 -5.50 21.89
C GLY A 119 1.79 -6.67 22.83
N ARG A 120 1.92 -7.91 22.31
CA ARG A 120 2.14 -9.13 23.10
C ARG A 120 3.44 -9.81 22.71
N ASP A 121 4.07 -10.46 23.67
CA ASP A 121 5.18 -11.38 23.45
C ASP A 121 4.75 -12.53 22.52
N ALA A 122 5.71 -13.09 21.78
CA ALA A 122 5.44 -14.17 20.82
C ALA A 122 4.78 -15.41 21.46
N HIS A 123 5.10 -15.71 22.72
CA HIS A 123 4.50 -16.82 23.47
C HIS A 123 3.03 -16.56 23.83
N ALA A 124 2.65 -15.30 24.00
CA ALA A 124 1.28 -14.89 24.36
C ALA A 124 0.41 -14.50 23.15
N LEU A 125 0.91 -14.71 21.94
CA LEU A 125 0.14 -14.45 20.71
C LEU A 125 -0.95 -15.52 20.54
N GLU A 126 -2.19 -15.07 20.45
CA GLU A 126 -3.34 -15.96 20.19
C GLU A 126 -3.29 -16.52 18.77
N ILE A 127 -3.58 -17.84 18.64
CA ILE A 127 -3.57 -18.53 17.34
C ILE A 127 -4.57 -17.91 16.37
N ASP A 128 -5.78 -17.56 16.83
CA ASP A 128 -6.79 -16.92 15.99
C ASP A 128 -6.35 -15.55 15.45
N MET A 129 -5.53 -14.80 16.21
CA MET A 129 -4.96 -13.56 15.73
C MET A 129 -3.93 -13.82 14.64
N TRP A 130 -3.05 -14.81 14.83
CA TRP A 130 -2.10 -15.25 13.82
C TRP A 130 -2.82 -15.65 12.53
N ASP A 131 -3.83 -16.52 12.62
CA ASP A 131 -4.57 -17.03 11.47
C ASP A 131 -5.30 -15.91 10.70
N ARG A 132 -5.94 -14.98 11.42
CA ARG A 132 -6.57 -13.81 10.78
C ARG A 132 -5.58 -12.92 10.05
N VAL A 133 -4.43 -12.65 10.68
CA VAL A 133 -3.37 -11.84 10.04
C VAL A 133 -2.85 -12.51 8.79
N MET A 134 -2.58 -13.81 8.83
CA MET A 134 -2.11 -14.56 7.67
C MET A 134 -3.18 -14.68 6.58
N ALA A 135 -4.44 -14.86 6.95
CA ALA A 135 -5.55 -14.92 6.02
C ALA A 135 -5.70 -13.61 5.22
N VAL A 136 -5.68 -12.47 5.90
CA VAL A 136 -5.86 -11.16 5.25
C VAL A 136 -4.57 -10.69 4.59
N ASN A 137 -3.45 -10.62 5.34
CA ASN A 137 -2.24 -9.94 4.88
C ASN A 137 -1.46 -10.76 3.83
N VAL A 138 -1.54 -12.09 3.87
CA VAL A 138 -0.77 -12.96 2.99
C VAL A 138 -1.68 -13.61 1.95
N ARG A 139 -2.62 -14.46 2.39
CA ARG A 139 -3.53 -15.15 1.47
C ARG A 139 -4.38 -14.17 0.68
N GLY A 140 -4.95 -13.15 1.33
CA GLY A 140 -5.76 -12.12 0.66
C GLY A 140 -4.97 -11.33 -0.38
N THR A 141 -3.73 -10.94 -0.08
CA THR A 141 -2.81 -10.29 -1.03
C THR A 141 -2.55 -11.17 -2.26
N TRP A 142 -2.25 -12.45 -2.06
CA TRP A 142 -2.07 -13.40 -3.14
C TRP A 142 -3.34 -13.58 -3.98
N LEU A 143 -4.48 -13.83 -3.33
CA LEU A 143 -5.75 -14.07 -4.02
C LEU A 143 -6.19 -12.86 -4.85
N MET A 144 -6.05 -11.63 -4.32
CA MET A 144 -6.35 -10.41 -5.07
C MET A 144 -5.42 -10.24 -6.28
N SER A 145 -4.13 -10.51 -6.11
CA SER A 145 -3.17 -10.48 -7.21
C SER A 145 -3.53 -11.50 -8.30
N ARG A 146 -3.90 -12.72 -7.90
CA ARG A 146 -4.37 -13.79 -8.79
C ARG A 146 -5.64 -13.40 -9.54
N ALA A 147 -6.63 -12.86 -8.85
CA ALA A 147 -7.91 -12.47 -9.44
C ALA A 147 -7.75 -11.33 -10.47
N CYS A 148 -6.80 -10.41 -10.24
CA CYS A 148 -6.52 -9.29 -11.16
C CYS A 148 -5.58 -9.66 -12.32
N ARG A 149 -4.86 -10.81 -12.27
CA ARG A 149 -3.78 -11.15 -13.24
C ARG A 149 -4.21 -11.02 -14.69
N GLY A 150 -5.35 -11.61 -15.06
CA GLY A 150 -5.82 -11.59 -16.45
C GLY A 150 -6.07 -10.17 -16.98
N ALA A 151 -6.69 -9.32 -16.17
CA ALA A 151 -6.94 -7.92 -16.54
C ALA A 151 -5.63 -7.11 -16.63
N LEU A 152 -4.68 -7.35 -15.71
CA LEU A 152 -3.37 -6.69 -15.72
C LEU A 152 -2.50 -7.10 -16.91
N ALA A 153 -2.56 -8.37 -17.33
CA ALA A 153 -1.82 -8.88 -18.49
C ALA A 153 -2.37 -8.34 -19.82
N ALA A 154 -3.70 -8.16 -19.91
CA ALA A 154 -4.38 -7.79 -21.15
C ALA A 154 -3.86 -6.48 -21.77
N GLY A 155 -3.43 -5.51 -20.96
CA GLY A 155 -2.85 -4.24 -21.41
C GLY A 155 -1.35 -4.29 -21.72
N GLY A 156 -0.64 -5.37 -21.40
CA GLY A 156 0.82 -5.52 -21.56
C GLY A 156 1.65 -4.54 -20.71
N ARG A 157 1.01 -3.88 -19.74
CA ARG A 157 1.64 -2.85 -18.87
C ARG A 157 1.19 -2.94 -17.42
N GLY A 158 0.86 -4.13 -16.97
CA GLY A 158 0.42 -4.39 -15.59
C GLY A 158 1.47 -4.02 -14.56
N ALA A 159 1.04 -3.49 -13.41
CA ALA A 159 1.91 -3.20 -12.28
C ALA A 159 1.21 -3.58 -10.97
N ILE A 160 1.87 -4.39 -10.13
CA ILE A 160 1.43 -4.73 -8.79
C ILE A 160 2.37 -4.09 -7.78
N VAL A 161 1.81 -3.36 -6.83
CA VAL A 161 2.54 -2.78 -5.70
C VAL A 161 2.01 -3.40 -4.41
N ASN A 162 2.85 -4.18 -3.75
CA ASN A 162 2.52 -4.80 -2.48
C ASN A 162 3.02 -3.94 -1.32
N ARG A 163 2.15 -3.57 -0.38
CA ARG A 163 2.58 -2.90 0.84
C ARG A 163 3.20 -3.91 1.81
N ALA A 164 4.51 -3.91 1.89
CA ALA A 164 5.29 -4.57 2.92
C ALA A 164 5.37 -3.71 4.20
N SER A 165 6.42 -3.81 4.97
CA SER A 165 6.75 -2.97 6.12
C SER A 165 8.22 -3.15 6.47
N ASP A 166 8.88 -2.10 6.95
CA ASP A 166 10.23 -2.19 7.48
C ASP A 166 10.32 -3.06 8.76
N THR A 167 9.20 -3.27 9.47
CA THR A 167 9.14 -4.18 10.63
C THR A 167 9.61 -5.59 10.31
N ALA A 168 9.44 -6.05 9.08
CA ALA A 168 9.93 -7.34 8.60
C ALA A 168 11.46 -7.33 8.33
N LEU A 169 12.07 -6.15 8.18
CA LEU A 169 13.49 -6.01 7.89
C LEU A 169 14.33 -5.95 9.17
N TRP A 170 13.83 -5.28 10.21
CA TRP A 170 14.55 -5.11 11.47
C TRP A 170 14.06 -6.02 12.61
N GLY A 171 13.06 -6.88 12.36
CA GLY A 171 12.55 -7.81 13.35
C GLY A 171 11.87 -7.14 14.53
N ALA A 172 10.83 -6.33 14.26
CA ALA A 172 10.10 -5.58 15.28
C ALA A 172 9.55 -6.49 16.39
N PRO A 173 9.97 -6.34 17.67
CA PRO A 173 9.46 -7.15 18.76
C PRO A 173 8.00 -6.88 19.04
N ASN A 174 7.31 -7.86 19.62
CA ASN A 174 5.88 -7.81 19.95
C ASN A 174 4.95 -7.57 18.75
N LEU A 175 5.39 -7.99 17.55
CA LEU A 175 4.65 -7.88 16.28
C LEU A 175 4.76 -9.15 15.44
N LEU A 176 4.94 -10.34 16.05
CA LEU A 176 5.29 -11.56 15.35
C LEU A 176 4.40 -11.83 14.14
N ALA A 177 3.06 -11.88 14.29
CA ALA A 177 2.16 -12.18 13.17
C ALA A 177 2.28 -11.15 12.05
N TYR A 178 2.28 -9.85 12.39
CA TYR A 178 2.39 -8.78 11.40
C TYR A 178 3.73 -8.80 10.67
N ALA A 179 4.85 -8.84 11.40
CA ALA A 179 6.20 -8.86 10.80
C ALA A 179 6.38 -10.10 9.90
N SER A 180 5.95 -11.29 10.37
CA SER A 180 5.97 -12.52 9.55
C SER A 180 5.14 -12.38 8.29
N SER A 181 3.92 -11.81 8.38
CA SER A 181 3.06 -11.59 7.22
C SER A 181 3.71 -10.66 6.19
N LYS A 182 4.42 -9.60 6.66
CA LYS A 182 5.10 -8.65 5.77
C LYS A 182 6.38 -9.23 5.16
N GLY A 183 7.07 -10.12 5.86
CA GLY A 183 8.15 -10.94 5.30
C GLY A 183 7.65 -11.88 4.19
N ALA A 184 6.50 -12.53 4.41
CA ALA A 184 5.86 -13.36 3.40
C ALA A 184 5.47 -12.55 2.14
N VAL A 185 4.95 -11.33 2.30
CA VAL A 185 4.64 -10.42 1.18
C VAL A 185 5.89 -10.04 0.38
N ILE A 186 7.04 -9.80 1.04
CA ILE A 186 8.31 -9.52 0.37
C ILE A 186 8.74 -10.72 -0.50
N SER A 187 8.68 -11.94 0.05
CA SER A 187 9.02 -13.16 -0.69
C SER A 187 8.05 -13.42 -1.85
N MET A 188 6.74 -13.27 -1.61
CA MET A 188 5.69 -13.39 -2.63
C MET A 188 5.91 -12.41 -3.79
N THR A 189 6.30 -11.19 -3.51
CA THR A 189 6.61 -10.17 -4.53
C THR A 189 7.67 -10.65 -5.52
N ARG A 190 8.73 -11.28 -5.01
CA ARG A 190 9.82 -11.81 -5.86
C ARG A 190 9.39 -13.01 -6.70
N SER A 191 8.57 -13.91 -6.12
CA SER A 191 8.04 -15.08 -6.84
C SER A 191 7.12 -14.63 -7.99
N LEU A 192 6.11 -13.80 -7.68
CA LEU A 192 5.17 -13.30 -8.68
C LEU A 192 5.85 -12.48 -9.78
N ALA A 193 6.89 -11.71 -9.44
CA ALA A 193 7.67 -10.96 -10.41
C ALA A 193 8.34 -11.88 -11.46
N ARG A 194 8.86 -13.02 -11.02
CA ARG A 194 9.46 -14.01 -11.93
C ARG A 194 8.43 -14.74 -12.78
N GLU A 195 7.29 -15.10 -12.16
CA GLU A 195 6.24 -15.85 -12.85
C GLU A 195 5.51 -15.02 -13.91
N TRP A 196 5.21 -13.73 -13.59
CA TRP A 196 4.32 -12.90 -14.43
C TRP A 196 5.05 -11.83 -15.25
N GLY A 197 6.37 -11.73 -15.12
CA GLY A 197 7.18 -10.76 -15.89
C GLY A 197 7.05 -10.96 -17.41
N GLY A 198 6.97 -12.21 -17.87
CA GLY A 198 6.75 -12.55 -19.28
C GLY A 198 5.38 -12.12 -19.84
N GLU A 199 4.41 -11.84 -18.96
CA GLU A 199 3.08 -11.32 -19.31
C GLU A 199 3.03 -9.77 -19.30
N GLY A 200 4.16 -9.10 -19.10
CA GLY A 200 4.25 -7.66 -19.03
C GLY A 200 3.79 -7.07 -17.67
N ILE A 201 3.73 -7.90 -16.62
CA ILE A 201 3.36 -7.47 -15.27
C ILE A 201 4.62 -7.27 -14.43
N THR A 202 4.82 -6.06 -13.90
CA THR A 202 5.83 -5.81 -12.86
C THR A 202 5.20 -6.01 -11.48
N VAL A 203 5.96 -6.59 -10.55
CA VAL A 203 5.51 -6.78 -9.16
C VAL A 203 6.59 -6.27 -8.23
N ASN A 204 6.31 -5.22 -7.48
CA ASN A 204 7.24 -4.62 -6.53
C ASN A 204 6.59 -4.46 -5.15
N ALA A 205 7.40 -4.28 -4.13
CA ALA A 205 6.96 -4.00 -2.77
C ALA A 205 7.46 -2.63 -2.30
N VAL A 206 6.61 -1.92 -1.56
CA VAL A 206 6.98 -0.72 -0.81
C VAL A 206 6.91 -1.06 0.67
N ALA A 207 7.97 -0.77 1.41
CA ALA A 207 8.08 -1.01 2.86
C ALA A 207 8.14 0.31 3.63
N PRO A 208 6.99 0.85 4.04
CA PRO A 208 6.96 2.02 4.90
C PRO A 208 7.54 1.72 6.29
N GLY A 209 8.13 2.74 6.92
CA GLY A 209 8.33 2.79 8.35
C GLY A 209 7.05 3.14 9.10
N LEU A 210 7.18 3.49 10.38
CA LEU A 210 6.05 3.99 11.16
C LEU A 210 5.57 5.33 10.57
N THR A 211 4.40 5.28 9.95
CA THR A 211 3.74 6.40 9.27
C THR A 211 2.56 6.87 10.10
N LEU A 212 2.40 8.18 10.28
CA LEU A 212 1.29 8.75 11.03
C LEU A 212 0.00 8.69 10.21
N VAL A 213 -0.86 7.77 10.58
CA VAL A 213 -2.22 7.56 10.04
C VAL A 213 -3.08 6.95 11.15
N GLU A 214 -4.40 6.95 11.00
CA GLU A 214 -5.36 6.39 11.97
C GLU A 214 -5.02 4.94 12.34
N ALA A 215 -4.53 4.16 11.38
CA ALA A 215 -4.14 2.77 11.59
C ALA A 215 -2.88 2.60 12.48
N THR A 216 -2.22 3.67 12.90
CA THR A 216 -1.02 3.66 13.76
C THR A 216 -1.20 4.43 15.06
N GLU A 217 -2.36 4.99 15.35
CA GLU A 217 -2.65 5.73 16.59
C GLU A 217 -2.45 4.90 17.85
N TYR A 218 -2.66 3.58 17.77
CA TYR A 218 -2.47 2.66 18.90
C TYR A 218 -0.99 2.36 19.20
N VAL A 219 -0.05 2.78 18.36
CA VAL A 219 1.37 2.47 18.51
C VAL A 219 1.93 3.26 19.71
N PRO A 220 2.62 2.60 20.66
CA PRO A 220 3.16 3.26 21.84
C PRO A 220 4.16 4.37 21.50
N LEU A 221 4.14 5.48 22.26
CA LEU A 221 5.06 6.61 22.09
C LEU A 221 6.54 6.21 22.09
N ALA A 222 6.93 5.22 22.89
CA ALA A 222 8.30 4.70 22.90
C ALA A 222 8.74 4.16 21.52
N ARG A 223 7.80 3.64 20.72
CA ARG A 223 8.11 3.21 19.35
C ARG A 223 8.23 4.39 18.40
N HIS A 224 7.43 5.43 18.55
CA HIS A 224 7.59 6.68 17.80
C HIS A 224 8.98 7.28 18.06
N GLN A 225 9.37 7.37 19.33
CA GLN A 225 10.69 7.88 19.70
C GLN A 225 11.83 7.05 19.11
N LYS A 226 11.72 5.71 19.18
CA LYS A 226 12.71 4.82 18.55
C LYS A 226 12.88 5.08 17.06
N TYR A 227 11.79 5.34 16.33
CA TYR A 227 11.87 5.66 14.90
C TYR A 227 12.48 7.04 14.67
N LEU A 228 12.14 8.05 15.48
CA LEU A 228 12.74 9.40 15.37
C LEU A 228 14.24 9.37 15.59
N GLU A 229 14.70 8.66 16.61
CA GLU A 229 16.12 8.55 16.94
C GLU A 229 16.91 7.68 15.95
N GLY A 230 16.29 6.68 15.36
CA GLY A 230 16.96 5.73 14.47
C GLY A 230 16.95 6.10 13.00
N ARG A 231 16.15 7.09 12.58
CA ARG A 231 16.08 7.52 11.17
C ARG A 231 17.25 8.43 10.80
N ALA A 232 17.77 8.23 9.58
CA ALA A 232 18.71 9.19 9.00
C ALA A 232 18.03 10.53 8.65
N ILE A 233 16.72 10.49 8.32
CA ILE A 233 15.85 11.67 8.19
C ILE A 233 15.04 11.78 9.49
N PRO A 234 15.47 12.60 10.48
CA PRO A 234 14.97 12.55 11.85
C PRO A 234 13.65 13.32 12.03
N ARG A 235 12.60 12.88 11.32
CA ARG A 235 11.24 13.40 11.45
C ARG A 235 10.20 12.30 11.40
N GLU A 236 8.99 12.62 11.80
CA GLU A 236 7.85 11.75 11.62
C GLU A 236 7.55 11.51 10.13
N GLN A 237 7.16 10.29 9.81
CA GLN A 237 6.78 9.91 8.47
C GLN A 237 5.30 10.17 8.24
N GLN A 238 4.99 10.91 7.18
CA GLN A 238 3.64 11.19 6.73
C GLN A 238 3.23 10.26 5.58
N ALA A 239 1.92 10.16 5.31
CA ALA A 239 1.42 9.38 4.19
C ALA A 239 2.02 9.84 2.84
N ALA A 240 2.25 11.14 2.68
CA ALA A 240 2.86 11.74 1.49
C ALA A 240 4.25 11.15 1.18
N ASP A 241 5.06 10.87 2.21
CA ASP A 241 6.40 10.30 2.04
C ASP A 241 6.40 8.93 1.33
N VAL A 242 5.29 8.19 1.44
CA VAL A 242 5.17 6.85 0.85
C VAL A 242 4.58 6.89 -0.56
N CYS A 243 3.78 7.92 -0.87
CA CYS A 243 3.05 8.02 -2.14
C CYS A 243 3.97 8.06 -3.35
N GLY A 244 5.11 8.73 -3.28
CA GLY A 244 6.06 8.84 -4.40
C GLY A 244 6.58 7.49 -4.89
N ALA A 245 6.99 6.61 -3.97
CA ALA A 245 7.48 5.26 -4.31
C ALA A 245 6.37 4.38 -4.90
N MET A 246 5.13 4.53 -4.42
CA MET A 246 3.96 3.83 -4.96
C MET A 246 3.65 4.31 -6.38
N LEU A 247 3.59 5.63 -6.60
CA LEU A 247 3.34 6.21 -7.92
C LEU A 247 4.42 5.83 -8.94
N PHE A 248 5.70 5.90 -8.54
CA PHE A 248 6.81 5.42 -9.36
C PHE A 248 6.57 3.98 -9.79
N SER A 249 6.25 3.09 -8.87
CA SER A 249 6.05 1.66 -9.13
C SER A 249 4.85 1.36 -10.04
N LEU A 250 3.83 2.23 -10.07
CA LEU A 250 2.68 2.14 -10.97
C LEU A 250 2.90 2.81 -12.32
N SER A 251 3.90 3.69 -12.45
CA SER A 251 4.11 4.52 -13.63
C SER A 251 4.92 3.82 -14.72
N GLY A 252 5.02 4.47 -15.88
CA GLY A 252 5.91 4.06 -16.97
C GLY A 252 7.39 4.13 -16.61
N LEU A 253 7.77 4.86 -15.57
CA LEU A 253 9.16 5.04 -15.14
C LEU A 253 9.78 3.77 -14.55
N SER A 254 8.96 2.83 -14.06
CA SER A 254 9.39 1.58 -13.42
C SER A 254 9.24 0.34 -14.31
N ARG A 255 9.06 0.48 -15.62
CA ARG A 255 8.77 -0.66 -16.54
C ARG A 255 9.83 -1.76 -16.58
N PHE A 256 11.04 -1.49 -16.14
CA PHE A 256 12.13 -2.47 -16.03
C PHE A 256 12.53 -2.74 -14.59
N VAL A 257 11.69 -2.32 -13.61
CA VAL A 257 11.87 -2.56 -12.17
C VAL A 257 10.82 -3.57 -11.73
N THR A 258 11.25 -4.77 -11.35
CA THR A 258 10.36 -5.83 -10.83
C THR A 258 11.06 -6.68 -9.77
N GLY A 259 10.30 -7.26 -8.85
CA GLY A 259 10.82 -8.05 -7.74
C GLY A 259 11.54 -7.25 -6.64
N GLN A 260 11.48 -5.91 -6.69
CA GLN A 260 12.21 -5.04 -5.79
C GLN A 260 11.41 -4.70 -4.53
N LEU A 261 12.15 -4.41 -3.46
CA LEU A 261 11.64 -3.86 -2.23
C LEU A 261 12.18 -2.43 -2.07
N LEU A 262 11.27 -1.47 -2.06
CA LEU A 262 11.58 -0.05 -1.84
C LEU A 262 11.29 0.28 -0.38
N ALA A 263 12.33 0.38 0.46
CA ALA A 263 12.18 0.85 1.83
C ALA A 263 11.95 2.37 1.85
N VAL A 264 10.80 2.78 2.40
CA VAL A 264 10.45 4.20 2.58
C VAL A 264 10.26 4.42 4.08
N ASN A 265 11.36 4.64 4.80
CA ASN A 265 11.38 4.65 6.25
C ASN A 265 12.33 5.71 6.84
N GLY A 266 12.79 6.66 6.00
CA GLY A 266 13.73 7.69 6.41
C GLY A 266 15.13 7.18 6.74
N GLY A 267 15.52 6.00 6.22
CA GLY A 267 16.81 5.38 6.53
C GLY A 267 16.87 4.72 7.90
N PHE A 268 15.71 4.35 8.49
CA PHE A 268 15.65 3.62 9.77
C PHE A 268 16.28 2.23 9.65
N VAL A 269 16.05 1.55 8.55
CA VAL A 269 16.75 0.31 8.18
C VAL A 269 17.13 0.36 6.70
N MET A 270 18.34 -0.09 6.41
CA MET A 270 18.89 -0.22 5.06
C MET A 270 19.14 -1.70 4.76
N HIS A 271 18.98 -2.13 3.50
CA HIS A 271 19.15 -3.52 3.06
C HIS A 271 19.78 -3.59 1.68
#